data_d119388bded7425be5de5d39a82427b3
#
_entry.id   d119388bded7425be5de5d39a82427b3
#
_cell.length_a   1.000
_cell.length_b   1.000
_cell.length_c   1.000
_cell.angle_alpha   90.00
_cell.angle_beta   90.00
_cell.angle_gamma   90.00
#
_symmetry.space_group_name_H-M   'P 1'
#
loop_
_entity.id
_entity.type
_entity.pdbx_description
1 polymer ?
#
loop_
_entity_poly.entity_id
_entity_poly.type
_entity_poly.pdbx_seq_one_letter_code
_entity_poly.pdbx_strand_id
1 'polypeptide(L)'
;MGQALNVKLYLITDEECLQGKDLFRTVEEALQAGVTLVQYREKNGQGGAMLQKAVALRTLCHQYGVPLLVNDRLDIALLAGADGVHLGQSDLPVAEARKLAGPDFLIGATAHNVAEAIKAQRDGADYLGCGAVFTTVTKKDTVPLGLEGLRLICETVKIPVVGIAGVTAENYFAVLQAGAEGAAVISAILGQSDVKAAVAAFLQAFDHK
;
A
#
# COMPACT_ATOMS: atom_id res chain seq x y z
N MET A 1 -3.41 10.72 21.18
CA MET A 1 -2.25 10.45 20.32
C MET A 1 -2.61 9.26 19.47
N GLY A 2 -2.79 9.43 18.16
CA GLY A 2 -3.06 8.34 17.24
C GLY A 2 -1.89 7.36 17.23
N GLN A 3 -2.20 6.07 17.15
CA GLN A 3 -1.18 5.04 16.99
C GLN A 3 -0.46 5.28 15.66
N ALA A 4 0.88 5.22 15.64
CA ALA A 4 1.65 5.38 14.41
C ALA A 4 1.20 4.35 13.36
N LEU A 5 1.07 4.77 12.10
CA LEU A 5 0.65 3.89 11.00
C LEU A 5 1.68 2.76 10.83
N ASN A 6 1.22 1.52 10.97
CA ASN A 6 2.08 0.35 10.79
C ASN A 6 2.10 -0.06 9.31
N VAL A 7 3.16 0.27 8.62
CA VAL A 7 3.38 -0.01 7.19
C VAL A 7 4.31 -1.19 6.92
N LYS A 8 4.62 -2.00 7.95
CA LYS A 8 5.57 -3.13 7.89
C LYS A 8 5.30 -4.03 6.67
N LEU A 9 4.08 -4.52 6.51
CA LEU A 9 3.68 -5.35 5.38
C LEU A 9 2.32 -4.88 4.83
N TYR A 10 2.37 -4.23 3.70
CA TYR A 10 1.25 -3.57 3.07
C TYR A 10 0.76 -4.39 1.86
N LEU A 11 -0.40 -5.02 1.99
CA LEU A 11 -1.03 -5.78 0.92
C LEU A 11 -1.88 -4.87 0.04
N ILE A 12 -1.63 -4.87 -1.26
CA ILE A 12 -2.48 -4.21 -2.26
C ILE A 12 -3.24 -5.29 -3.03
N THR A 13 -4.57 -5.19 -3.12
CA THR A 13 -5.38 -6.13 -3.87
C THR A 13 -5.29 -5.87 -5.38
N ASP A 14 -5.41 -6.95 -6.17
CA ASP A 14 -5.46 -6.90 -7.62
C ASP A 14 -6.14 -8.19 -8.11
N GLU A 15 -7.28 -8.06 -8.80
CA GLU A 15 -8.07 -9.23 -9.21
C GLU A 15 -7.33 -10.14 -10.19
N GLU A 16 -6.49 -9.57 -11.07
CA GLU A 16 -5.69 -10.37 -12.02
C GLU A 16 -4.67 -11.24 -11.29
N CYS A 17 -4.15 -10.77 -10.16
CA CYS A 17 -3.18 -11.51 -9.35
C CYS A 17 -3.83 -12.61 -8.49
N LEU A 18 -5.15 -12.60 -8.30
CA LEU A 18 -5.86 -13.64 -7.53
C LEU A 18 -5.90 -15.00 -8.23
N GLN A 19 -5.75 -15.03 -9.56
CA GLN A 19 -5.75 -16.29 -10.35
C GLN A 19 -7.00 -17.16 -10.08
N GLY A 20 -8.18 -16.52 -9.95
CA GLY A 20 -9.45 -17.19 -9.70
C GLY A 20 -9.75 -17.51 -8.22
N LYS A 21 -8.85 -17.15 -7.30
CA LYS A 21 -9.14 -17.23 -5.85
C LYS A 21 -10.15 -16.15 -5.43
N ASP A 22 -10.90 -16.44 -4.38
CA ASP A 22 -11.83 -15.48 -3.78
C ASP A 22 -11.07 -14.34 -3.10
N LEU A 23 -11.42 -13.09 -3.42
CA LEU A 23 -10.78 -11.89 -2.88
C LEU A 23 -10.84 -11.83 -1.35
N PHE A 24 -12.04 -12.01 -0.79
CA PHE A 24 -12.27 -11.82 0.64
C PHE A 24 -11.55 -12.88 1.47
N ARG A 25 -11.65 -14.15 1.05
CA ARG A 25 -10.93 -15.24 1.67
C ARG A 25 -9.42 -15.06 1.61
N THR A 26 -8.88 -14.62 0.45
CA THR A 26 -7.44 -14.42 0.29
C THR A 26 -6.93 -13.27 1.17
N VAL A 27 -7.69 -12.17 1.26
CA VAL A 27 -7.37 -11.06 2.17
C VAL A 27 -7.47 -11.50 3.63
N GLU A 28 -8.47 -12.28 4.00
CA GLU A 28 -8.61 -12.80 5.36
C GLU A 28 -7.44 -13.70 5.75
N GLU A 29 -7.02 -14.62 4.88
CA GLU A 29 -5.83 -15.45 5.11
C GLU A 29 -4.56 -14.59 5.33
N ALA A 30 -4.41 -13.51 4.58
CA ALA A 30 -3.29 -12.57 4.75
C ALA A 30 -3.38 -11.79 6.07
N LEU A 31 -4.56 -11.33 6.48
CA LEU A 31 -4.80 -10.66 7.75
C LEU A 31 -4.49 -11.58 8.94
N GLN A 32 -4.97 -12.84 8.90
CA GLN A 32 -4.67 -13.87 9.91
C GLN A 32 -3.17 -14.13 10.05
N ALA A 33 -2.41 -13.99 8.95
CA ALA A 33 -0.98 -14.23 8.93
C ALA A 33 -0.15 -13.00 9.35
N GLY A 34 -0.75 -11.79 9.49
CA GLY A 34 -0.08 -10.63 10.06
C GLY A 34 0.23 -9.48 9.08
N VAL A 35 -0.50 -9.36 7.98
CA VAL A 35 -0.52 -8.12 7.16
C VAL A 35 -0.96 -6.95 8.03
N THR A 36 -0.29 -5.80 7.90
CA THR A 36 -0.46 -4.64 8.78
C THR A 36 -1.22 -3.49 8.16
N LEU A 37 -1.38 -3.49 6.84
CA LEU A 37 -2.12 -2.50 6.07
C LEU A 37 -2.69 -3.16 4.80
N VAL A 38 -3.91 -2.83 4.41
CA VAL A 38 -4.54 -3.33 3.18
C VAL A 38 -4.96 -2.16 2.30
N GLN A 39 -4.75 -2.28 0.99
CA GLN A 39 -5.28 -1.37 -0.01
C GLN A 39 -6.19 -2.13 -0.97
N TYR A 40 -7.44 -1.71 -1.06
CA TYR A 40 -8.34 -2.16 -2.10
C TYR A 40 -8.05 -1.43 -3.40
N ARG A 41 -7.63 -2.19 -4.41
CA ARG A 41 -7.35 -1.67 -5.75
C ARG A 41 -8.16 -2.44 -6.79
N GLU A 42 -8.98 -1.71 -7.54
CA GLU A 42 -9.73 -2.19 -8.71
C GLU A 42 -9.73 -1.09 -9.77
N LYS A 43 -9.11 -1.36 -10.92
CA LYS A 43 -8.94 -0.34 -11.96
C LYS A 43 -10.14 -0.19 -12.90
N ASN A 44 -10.88 -1.27 -13.11
CA ASN A 44 -11.93 -1.34 -14.13
C ASN A 44 -13.34 -1.50 -13.53
N GLY A 45 -13.48 -1.29 -12.21
CA GLY A 45 -14.74 -1.50 -11.51
C GLY A 45 -15.74 -0.36 -11.72
N GLN A 46 -17.02 -0.71 -11.74
CA GLN A 46 -18.10 0.26 -11.66
C GLN A 46 -18.22 0.78 -10.22
N GLY A 47 -18.43 2.08 -10.02
CA GLY A 47 -18.43 2.74 -8.71
C GLY A 47 -19.32 2.08 -7.66
N GLY A 48 -20.54 1.64 -8.02
CA GLY A 48 -21.43 0.94 -7.09
C GLY A 48 -20.88 -0.41 -6.62
N ALA A 49 -20.30 -1.20 -7.53
CA ALA A 49 -19.70 -2.49 -7.19
C ALA A 49 -18.41 -2.29 -6.36
N MET A 50 -17.59 -1.30 -6.72
CA MET A 50 -16.40 -0.94 -5.94
C MET A 50 -16.77 -0.53 -4.52
N LEU A 51 -17.82 0.28 -4.34
CA LEU A 51 -18.29 0.69 -3.01
C LEU A 51 -18.71 -0.52 -2.16
N GLN A 52 -19.48 -1.45 -2.73
CA GLN A 52 -19.90 -2.66 -2.01
C GLN A 52 -18.70 -3.50 -1.55
N LYS A 53 -17.72 -3.73 -2.44
CA LYS A 53 -16.50 -4.46 -2.10
C LYS A 53 -15.67 -3.71 -1.05
N ALA A 54 -15.52 -2.39 -1.17
CA ALA A 54 -14.77 -1.56 -0.22
C ALA A 54 -15.38 -1.62 1.19
N VAL A 55 -16.72 -1.52 1.32
CA VAL A 55 -17.44 -1.66 2.60
C VAL A 55 -17.21 -3.04 3.22
N ALA A 56 -17.30 -4.10 2.41
CA ALA A 56 -17.09 -5.47 2.89
C ALA A 56 -15.64 -5.71 3.33
N LEU A 57 -14.64 -5.25 2.54
CA LEU A 57 -13.22 -5.34 2.89
C LEU A 57 -12.90 -4.51 4.13
N ARG A 58 -13.47 -3.31 4.27
CA ARG A 58 -13.29 -2.49 5.47
C ARG A 58 -13.79 -3.23 6.72
N THR A 59 -14.97 -3.82 6.65
CA THR A 59 -15.53 -4.60 7.75
C THR A 59 -14.62 -5.77 8.12
N LEU A 60 -14.11 -6.49 7.12
CA LEU A 60 -13.17 -7.60 7.32
C LEU A 60 -11.86 -7.11 7.96
N CYS A 61 -11.21 -6.09 7.40
CA CYS A 61 -9.93 -5.57 7.92
C CYS A 61 -10.05 -5.11 9.38
N HIS A 62 -11.15 -4.41 9.73
CA HIS A 62 -11.39 -3.92 11.08
C HIS A 62 -11.58 -5.04 12.12
N GLN A 63 -12.06 -6.23 11.72
CA GLN A 63 -12.11 -7.40 12.63
C GLN A 63 -10.72 -7.84 13.11
N TYR A 64 -9.68 -7.55 12.31
CA TYR A 64 -8.27 -7.83 12.62
C TYR A 64 -7.50 -6.60 13.11
N GLY A 65 -8.15 -5.45 13.29
CA GLY A 65 -7.52 -4.20 13.68
C GLY A 65 -6.57 -3.61 12.63
N VAL A 66 -6.76 -3.98 11.36
CA VAL A 66 -5.93 -3.54 10.23
C VAL A 66 -6.67 -2.46 9.44
N PRO A 67 -6.03 -1.29 9.16
CA PRO A 67 -6.66 -0.26 8.36
C PRO A 67 -6.83 -0.68 6.90
N LEU A 68 -7.94 -0.21 6.28
CA LEU A 68 -8.18 -0.32 4.84
C LEU A 68 -8.02 1.03 4.16
N LEU A 69 -7.21 1.07 3.10
CA LEU A 69 -7.14 2.19 2.16
C LEU A 69 -7.81 1.82 0.84
N VAL A 70 -8.30 2.81 0.10
CA VAL A 70 -8.79 2.63 -1.26
C VAL A 70 -7.81 3.27 -2.24
N ASN A 71 -7.54 2.61 -3.36
CA ASN A 71 -6.65 3.14 -4.39
C ASN A 71 -7.38 4.19 -5.26
N ASP A 72 -6.76 5.35 -5.51
CA ASP A 72 -7.16 6.45 -6.41
C ASP A 72 -8.50 7.12 -6.06
N ARG A 73 -9.50 6.38 -5.64
CA ARG A 73 -10.90 6.78 -5.52
C ARG A 73 -11.24 7.30 -4.12
N LEU A 74 -10.94 8.59 -3.86
CA LEU A 74 -11.28 9.26 -2.60
C LEU A 74 -12.79 9.21 -2.30
N ASP A 75 -13.63 9.36 -3.32
CA ASP A 75 -15.09 9.26 -3.19
C ASP A 75 -15.54 7.90 -2.65
N ILE A 76 -15.00 6.81 -3.19
CA ILE A 76 -15.28 5.44 -2.70
C ILE A 76 -14.73 5.25 -1.29
N ALA A 77 -13.53 5.76 -1.00
CA ALA A 77 -12.92 5.66 0.32
C ALA A 77 -13.79 6.31 1.40
N LEU A 78 -14.26 7.53 1.15
CA LEU A 78 -15.12 8.27 2.07
C LEU A 78 -16.49 7.60 2.25
N LEU A 79 -17.14 7.19 1.16
CA LEU A 79 -18.45 6.53 1.19
C LEU A 79 -18.41 5.16 1.86
N ALA A 80 -17.32 4.41 1.70
CA ALA A 80 -17.12 3.12 2.35
C ALA A 80 -16.78 3.24 3.84
N GLY A 81 -16.44 4.44 4.32
CA GLY A 81 -15.88 4.66 5.66
C GLY A 81 -14.52 3.98 5.82
N ALA A 82 -13.73 3.89 4.74
CA ALA A 82 -12.37 3.38 4.80
C ALA A 82 -11.48 4.31 5.62
N ASP A 83 -10.34 3.79 6.09
CA ASP A 83 -9.42 4.55 6.94
C ASP A 83 -8.60 5.56 6.13
N GLY A 84 -8.52 5.38 4.79
CA GLY A 84 -7.77 6.29 3.95
C GLY A 84 -7.84 6.00 2.46
N VAL A 85 -7.04 6.76 1.72
CA VAL A 85 -6.86 6.66 0.26
C VAL A 85 -5.37 6.63 -0.09
N HIS A 86 -5.00 5.95 -1.16
CA HIS A 86 -3.67 6.07 -1.76
C HIS A 86 -3.77 6.69 -3.15
N LEU A 87 -3.02 7.76 -3.39
CA LEU A 87 -3.08 8.57 -4.59
C LEU A 87 -1.78 8.49 -5.40
N GLY A 88 -1.90 8.24 -6.69
CA GLY A 88 -0.81 8.34 -7.66
C GLY A 88 -0.61 9.77 -8.15
N GLN A 89 0.41 9.96 -8.99
CA GLN A 89 0.78 11.29 -9.51
C GLN A 89 -0.26 11.90 -10.47
N SER A 90 -1.09 11.07 -11.10
CA SER A 90 -2.16 11.49 -12.03
C SER A 90 -3.54 11.58 -11.39
N ASP A 91 -3.65 11.22 -10.10
CA ASP A 91 -4.91 11.21 -9.37
C ASP A 91 -5.20 12.60 -8.74
N LEU A 92 -6.21 12.65 -7.88
CA LEU A 92 -6.53 13.88 -7.14
C LEU A 92 -5.30 14.35 -6.36
N PRO A 93 -4.91 15.65 -6.46
CA PRO A 93 -3.78 16.17 -5.69
C PRO A 93 -3.96 15.97 -4.19
N VAL A 94 -2.88 15.55 -3.49
CA VAL A 94 -2.87 15.29 -2.04
C VAL A 94 -3.46 16.45 -1.24
N ALA A 95 -3.09 17.70 -1.57
CA ALA A 95 -3.60 18.88 -0.88
C ALA A 95 -5.13 19.04 -1.00
N GLU A 96 -5.70 18.71 -2.17
CA GLU A 96 -7.14 18.77 -2.38
C GLU A 96 -7.85 17.61 -1.68
N ALA A 97 -7.27 16.41 -1.72
CA ALA A 97 -7.78 15.27 -0.97
C ALA A 97 -7.80 15.55 0.54
N ARG A 98 -6.74 16.15 1.09
CA ARG A 98 -6.65 16.54 2.51
C ARG A 98 -7.72 17.55 2.91
N LYS A 99 -8.02 18.54 2.07
CA LYS A 99 -9.10 19.50 2.31
C LYS A 99 -10.48 18.83 2.39
N LEU A 100 -10.72 17.84 1.54
CA LEU A 100 -12.00 17.13 1.49
C LEU A 100 -12.15 16.11 2.62
N ALA A 101 -11.11 15.35 2.91
CA ALA A 101 -11.15 14.24 3.84
C ALA A 101 -10.91 14.64 5.31
N GLY A 102 -10.34 15.82 5.55
CA GLY A 102 -10.01 16.30 6.89
C GLY A 102 -8.67 15.76 7.42
N PRO A 103 -8.27 16.18 8.64
CA PRO A 103 -6.92 15.91 9.17
C PRO A 103 -6.69 14.46 9.60
N ASP A 104 -7.73 13.74 10.01
CA ASP A 104 -7.61 12.41 10.60
C ASP A 104 -7.68 11.26 9.57
N PHE A 105 -8.00 11.58 8.31
CA PHE A 105 -8.10 10.59 7.23
C PHE A 105 -6.72 10.29 6.65
N LEU A 106 -6.36 9.00 6.53
CA LEU A 106 -5.06 8.61 6.00
C LEU A 106 -4.94 8.87 4.50
N ILE A 107 -3.90 9.58 4.09
CA ILE A 107 -3.59 9.83 2.69
C ILE A 107 -2.19 9.32 2.38
N GLY A 108 -2.10 8.24 1.62
CA GLY A 108 -0.85 7.80 1.02
C GLY A 108 -0.62 8.45 -0.34
N ALA A 109 0.64 8.66 -0.70
CA ALA A 109 1.00 9.18 -2.02
C ALA A 109 2.12 8.37 -2.66
N THR A 110 2.05 8.18 -3.98
CA THR A 110 3.15 7.63 -4.77
C THR A 110 4.21 8.69 -5.03
N ALA A 111 5.49 8.33 -4.89
CA ALA A 111 6.61 9.18 -5.30
C ALA A 111 7.68 8.36 -6.05
N HIS A 112 8.18 8.92 -7.16
CA HIS A 112 9.21 8.32 -8.02
C HIS A 112 10.56 9.02 -7.91
N ASN A 113 10.63 10.14 -7.18
CA ASN A 113 11.83 10.92 -6.93
C ASN A 113 11.67 11.80 -5.68
N VAL A 114 12.78 12.40 -5.24
CA VAL A 114 12.84 13.24 -4.04
C VAL A 114 11.91 14.46 -4.13
N ALA A 115 11.79 15.09 -5.31
CA ALA A 115 10.96 16.28 -5.46
C ALA A 115 9.46 15.96 -5.27
N GLU A 116 9.00 14.83 -5.83
CA GLU A 116 7.63 14.33 -5.61
C GLU A 116 7.39 13.97 -4.14
N ALA A 117 8.36 13.33 -3.47
CA ALA A 117 8.28 12.96 -2.06
C ALA A 117 8.14 14.19 -1.14
N ILE A 118 8.99 15.20 -1.34
CA ILE A 118 8.92 16.47 -0.60
C ILE A 118 7.56 17.16 -0.83
N LYS A 119 7.11 17.19 -2.08
CA LYS A 119 5.81 17.79 -2.43
C LYS A 119 4.67 17.06 -1.72
N ALA A 120 4.62 15.74 -1.80
CA ALA A 120 3.57 14.94 -1.19
C ALA A 120 3.53 15.14 0.35
N GLN A 121 4.69 15.11 1.03
CA GLN A 121 4.77 15.39 2.47
C GLN A 121 4.27 16.79 2.80
N ARG A 122 4.70 17.83 2.07
CA ARG A 122 4.24 19.20 2.27
C ARG A 122 2.73 19.35 2.07
N ASP A 123 2.18 18.65 1.08
CA ASP A 123 0.77 18.71 0.71
C ASP A 123 -0.12 17.87 1.67
N GLY A 124 0.48 17.20 2.66
CA GLY A 124 -0.24 16.52 3.75
C GLY A 124 -0.43 15.01 3.57
N ALA A 125 0.46 14.33 2.82
CA ALA A 125 0.50 12.87 2.83
C ALA A 125 0.99 12.34 4.19
N ASP A 126 0.41 11.23 4.64
CA ASP A 126 0.78 10.55 5.90
C ASP A 126 1.86 9.49 5.70
N TYR A 127 2.00 8.96 4.50
CA TYR A 127 3.07 8.03 4.10
C TYR A 127 3.30 8.08 2.59
N LEU A 128 4.42 7.54 2.14
CA LEU A 128 4.77 7.41 0.73
C LEU A 128 4.92 5.96 0.28
N GLY A 129 4.41 5.67 -0.92
CA GLY A 129 4.71 4.45 -1.68
C GLY A 129 5.74 4.78 -2.77
N CYS A 130 6.97 4.30 -2.62
CA CYS A 130 8.08 4.66 -3.50
C CYS A 130 8.57 3.48 -4.35
N GLY A 131 8.61 3.66 -5.64
CA GLY A 131 9.03 2.62 -6.62
C GLY A 131 9.08 3.14 -8.06
N ALA A 132 9.51 2.31 -9.05
CA ALA A 132 9.77 0.87 -8.87
C ALA A 132 11.13 0.62 -8.21
N VAL A 133 11.13 -0.15 -7.10
CA VAL A 133 12.39 -0.50 -6.42
C VAL A 133 13.13 -1.60 -7.19
N PHE A 134 12.39 -2.58 -7.70
CA PHE A 134 12.91 -3.65 -8.55
C PHE A 134 12.06 -3.78 -9.83
N THR A 135 12.58 -4.49 -10.82
CA THR A 135 11.82 -4.79 -12.04
C THR A 135 10.54 -5.57 -11.70
N THR A 136 9.43 -5.19 -12.33
CA THR A 136 8.13 -5.83 -12.09
C THR A 136 7.36 -6.02 -13.38
N VAL A 137 6.57 -7.09 -13.45
CA VAL A 137 5.64 -7.37 -14.55
C VAL A 137 4.22 -6.89 -14.27
N THR A 138 3.91 -6.55 -13.00
CA THR A 138 2.56 -6.20 -12.55
C THR A 138 2.14 -4.77 -12.96
N LYS A 139 3.11 -3.85 -13.11
CA LYS A 139 2.87 -2.49 -13.64
C LYS A 139 3.82 -2.24 -14.80
N LYS A 140 3.28 -2.00 -16.00
CA LYS A 140 4.07 -1.82 -17.24
C LYS A 140 4.70 -0.44 -17.38
N ASP A 141 4.14 0.60 -16.70
CA ASP A 141 4.55 2.01 -16.84
C ASP A 141 5.28 2.49 -15.57
N THR A 142 6.28 1.72 -15.10
CA THR A 142 7.03 2.08 -13.91
C THR A 142 8.33 2.81 -14.28
N VAL A 143 8.55 3.97 -13.66
CA VAL A 143 9.85 4.65 -13.69
C VAL A 143 10.77 3.93 -12.70
N PRO A 144 11.94 3.42 -13.12
CA PRO A 144 12.87 2.78 -12.21
C PRO A 144 13.38 3.77 -11.15
N LEU A 145 13.16 3.48 -9.88
CA LEU A 145 13.70 4.23 -8.75
C LEU A 145 14.97 3.56 -8.20
N GLY A 146 14.93 2.24 -8.05
CA GLY A 146 15.99 1.45 -7.44
C GLY A 146 16.12 1.67 -5.93
N LEU A 147 17.02 0.90 -5.29
CA LEU A 147 17.29 1.02 -3.85
C LEU A 147 17.97 2.35 -3.50
N GLU A 148 18.83 2.87 -4.36
CA GLU A 148 19.51 4.15 -4.13
C GLU A 148 18.52 5.32 -4.14
N GLY A 149 17.61 5.37 -5.11
CA GLY A 149 16.55 6.37 -5.13
C GLY A 149 15.61 6.27 -3.93
N LEU A 150 15.28 5.04 -3.51
CA LEU A 150 14.48 4.79 -2.30
C LEU A 150 15.21 5.35 -1.06
N ARG A 151 16.51 5.08 -0.91
CA ARG A 151 17.32 5.58 0.19
C ARG A 151 17.33 7.10 0.27
N LEU A 152 17.55 7.78 -0.87
CA LEU A 152 17.55 9.24 -0.93
C LEU A 152 16.20 9.85 -0.52
N ILE A 153 15.09 9.21 -0.88
CA ILE A 153 13.76 9.63 -0.43
C ILE A 153 13.64 9.45 1.09
N CYS A 154 13.98 8.27 1.62
CA CYS A 154 13.89 7.98 3.06
C CYS A 154 14.72 8.95 3.91
N GLU A 155 15.91 9.35 3.43
CA GLU A 155 16.77 10.34 4.11
C GLU A 155 16.21 11.78 4.06
N THR A 156 15.31 12.06 3.11
CA THR A 156 14.82 13.43 2.85
C THR A 156 13.49 13.74 3.54
N VAL A 157 12.59 12.77 3.61
CA VAL A 157 11.25 12.98 4.20
C VAL A 157 11.19 12.48 5.65
N LYS A 158 10.16 12.94 6.39
CA LYS A 158 9.95 12.55 7.80
C LYS A 158 8.75 11.64 8.00
N ILE A 159 7.96 11.44 6.95
CA ILE A 159 6.80 10.53 6.98
C ILE A 159 7.25 9.13 6.56
N PRO A 160 6.55 8.07 7.01
CA PRO A 160 6.87 6.69 6.65
C PRO A 160 6.98 6.47 5.15
N VAL A 161 7.96 5.68 4.73
CA VAL A 161 8.17 5.29 3.32
C VAL A 161 8.07 3.78 3.19
N VAL A 162 7.31 3.30 2.22
CA VAL A 162 7.27 1.90 1.83
C VAL A 162 7.82 1.70 0.42
N GLY A 163 8.66 0.69 0.25
CA GLY A 163 9.13 0.28 -1.08
C GLY A 163 8.04 -0.50 -1.82
N ILE A 164 7.89 -0.25 -3.12
CA ILE A 164 6.93 -0.96 -3.98
C ILE A 164 7.54 -1.36 -5.33
N ALA A 165 6.92 -2.35 -5.96
CA ALA A 165 7.25 -2.98 -7.23
C ALA A 165 8.46 -3.92 -7.16
N GLY A 166 8.21 -5.17 -7.52
CA GLY A 166 9.20 -6.25 -7.55
C GLY A 166 9.73 -6.69 -6.19
N VAL A 167 9.09 -6.27 -5.09
CA VAL A 167 9.48 -6.69 -3.75
C VAL A 167 8.98 -8.11 -3.47
N THR A 168 9.89 -8.97 -3.02
CA THR A 168 9.66 -10.35 -2.59
C THR A 168 10.25 -10.56 -1.20
N ALA A 169 9.94 -11.68 -0.54
CA ALA A 169 10.50 -11.97 0.78
C ALA A 169 12.03 -12.01 0.77
N GLU A 170 12.64 -12.49 -0.34
CA GLU A 170 14.11 -12.62 -0.49
C GLU A 170 14.81 -11.26 -0.61
N ASN A 171 14.17 -10.25 -1.20
CA ASN A 171 14.76 -8.92 -1.38
C ASN A 171 14.21 -7.86 -0.43
N TYR A 172 13.25 -8.20 0.42
CA TYR A 172 12.60 -7.28 1.35
C TYR A 172 13.59 -6.64 2.32
N PHE A 173 14.56 -7.41 2.82
CA PHE A 173 15.59 -6.89 3.71
C PHE A 173 16.38 -5.72 3.09
N ALA A 174 16.69 -5.78 1.78
CA ALA A 174 17.37 -4.68 1.09
C ALA A 174 16.50 -3.39 1.04
N VAL A 175 15.18 -3.52 0.95
CA VAL A 175 14.25 -2.38 1.04
C VAL A 175 14.31 -1.72 2.41
N LEU A 176 14.37 -2.54 3.49
CA LEU A 176 14.49 -2.04 4.86
C LEU A 176 15.87 -1.39 5.11
N GLN A 177 16.94 -1.96 4.55
CA GLN A 177 18.29 -1.37 4.63
C GLN A 177 18.40 -0.04 3.89
N ALA A 178 17.59 0.19 2.85
CA ALA A 178 17.48 1.48 2.18
C ALA A 178 16.74 2.55 3.02
N GLY A 179 16.25 2.20 4.22
CA GLY A 179 15.59 3.14 5.14
C GLY A 179 14.06 3.09 5.10
N ALA A 180 13.45 2.27 4.25
CA ALA A 180 12.00 2.11 4.24
C ALA A 180 11.51 1.44 5.54
N GLU A 181 10.30 1.79 5.97
CA GLU A 181 9.66 1.21 7.15
C GLU A 181 8.91 -0.09 6.84
N GLY A 182 8.71 -0.37 5.55
CA GLY A 182 8.03 -1.58 5.09
C GLY A 182 7.98 -1.69 3.57
N ALA A 183 7.18 -2.62 3.08
CA ALA A 183 6.94 -2.79 1.65
C ALA A 183 5.46 -3.01 1.31
N ALA A 184 5.07 -2.47 0.15
CA ALA A 184 3.78 -2.72 -0.47
C ALA A 184 3.93 -3.81 -1.54
N VAL A 185 3.11 -4.84 -1.46
CA VAL A 185 3.20 -6.03 -2.32
C VAL A 185 1.82 -6.41 -2.88
N ILE A 186 1.82 -7.00 -4.06
CA ILE A 186 0.63 -7.52 -4.76
C ILE A 186 0.82 -9.02 -5.00
N SER A 187 1.43 -9.39 -6.11
CA SER A 187 1.56 -10.78 -6.56
C SER A 187 2.43 -11.66 -5.66
N ALA A 188 3.35 -11.06 -4.91
CA ALA A 188 4.21 -11.78 -3.96
C ALA A 188 3.40 -12.42 -2.81
N ILE A 189 2.16 -11.97 -2.57
CA ILE A 189 1.21 -12.57 -1.63
C ILE A 189 0.00 -13.12 -2.39
N LEU A 190 -0.72 -12.31 -3.16
CA LEU A 190 -1.96 -12.73 -3.83
C LEU A 190 -1.74 -13.83 -4.85
N GLY A 191 -0.60 -13.85 -5.53
CA GLY A 191 -0.26 -14.86 -6.54
C GLY A 191 0.17 -16.21 -5.98
N GLN A 192 0.38 -16.33 -4.67
CA GLN A 192 0.89 -17.55 -4.07
C GLN A 192 -0.23 -18.56 -3.77
N SER A 193 0.07 -19.85 -3.86
CA SER A 193 -0.86 -20.93 -3.49
C SER A 193 -1.12 -20.98 -1.98
N ASP A 194 -0.12 -20.66 -1.18
CA ASP A 194 -0.20 -20.54 0.28
C ASP A 194 0.09 -19.09 0.69
N VAL A 195 -1.00 -18.33 0.89
CA VAL A 195 -0.97 -16.92 1.27
C VAL A 195 -0.35 -16.73 2.64
N LYS A 196 -0.64 -17.64 3.60
CA LYS A 196 -0.12 -17.52 4.96
C LYS A 196 1.39 -17.76 5.02
N ALA A 197 1.89 -18.74 4.28
CA ALA A 197 3.33 -18.99 4.18
C ALA A 197 4.05 -17.80 3.52
N ALA A 198 3.45 -17.20 2.48
CA ALA A 198 4.01 -16.01 1.84
C ALA A 198 4.12 -14.82 2.80
N VAL A 199 3.07 -14.52 3.56
CA VAL A 199 3.10 -13.46 4.58
C VAL A 199 4.14 -13.75 5.66
N ALA A 200 4.20 -15.00 6.16
CA ALA A 200 5.16 -15.41 7.17
C ALA A 200 6.62 -15.19 6.72
N ALA A 201 6.93 -15.48 5.44
CA ALA A 201 8.26 -15.25 4.88
C ALA A 201 8.66 -13.76 4.91
N PHE A 202 7.74 -12.84 4.59
CA PHE A 202 7.99 -11.40 4.71
C PHE A 202 8.22 -10.97 6.17
N LEU A 203 7.44 -11.48 7.10
CA LEU A 203 7.57 -11.13 8.51
C LEU A 203 8.87 -11.64 9.11
N GLN A 204 9.31 -12.86 8.76
CA GLN A 204 10.63 -13.38 9.13
C GLN A 204 11.76 -12.49 8.60
N ALA A 205 11.69 -12.09 7.31
CA ALA A 205 12.69 -11.20 6.73
C ALA A 205 12.74 -9.82 7.43
N PHE A 206 11.61 -9.33 7.96
CA PHE A 206 11.55 -8.10 8.74
C PHE A 206 12.24 -8.24 10.11
N ASP A 207 12.03 -9.34 10.80
CA ASP A 207 12.54 -9.53 12.17
C ASP A 207 14.08 -9.75 12.21
N HIS A 208 14.71 -9.93 11.05
CA HIS A 208 16.17 -9.97 10.88
C HIS A 208 16.80 -8.59 10.63
N LYS A 209 16.05 -7.47 10.78
CA LYS A 209 16.51 -6.08 10.60
C LYS A 209 17.54 -5.62 11.64
#